data_5c5a686d3c2451fa95684e2fd54f6b12
#
_entry.id   5c5a686d3c2451fa95684e2fd54f6b12
#
_cell.length_a   1.000
_cell.length_b   1.000
_cell.length_c   1.000
_cell.angle_alpha   90.00
_cell.angle_beta   90.00
_cell.angle_gamma   90.00
#
_symmetry.space_group_name_H-M   'P 1'
#
loop_
_entity.id
_entity.type
_entity.pdbx_description
1 polymer ?
#
loop_
_entity_poly.entity_id
_entity_poly.type
_entity_poly.pdbx_seq_one_letter_code
_entity_poly.pdbx_strand_id
1 'polypeptide(L)' 'MRNRVKQLRKEAGLRQEDLANLLGVTRQTIIAIENDKYDPTLELAMKLSALLKLHVDEIFYLDQDKEKL' A
#
# COMPACT_ATOMS: atom_id res chain seq x y z
N MET A 1 4.25 9.47 3.37
CA MET A 1 4.70 8.13 3.82
C MET A 1 5.12 7.31 2.62
N ARG A 2 6.18 6.55 2.76
CA ARG A 2 6.71 5.74 1.66
C ARG A 2 6.19 4.32 1.76
N ASN A 3 6.21 3.60 0.62
CA ASN A 3 5.69 2.24 0.64
C ASN A 3 6.28 1.38 -0.49
N ARG A 4 6.04 0.09 -0.39
CA ARG A 4 6.47 -0.90 -1.38
C ARG A 4 5.29 -1.54 -2.09
N VAL A 5 4.13 -0.89 -2.08
CA VAL A 5 2.90 -1.48 -2.63
C VAL A 5 3.07 -1.86 -4.10
N LYS A 6 3.63 -0.96 -4.91
CA LYS A 6 3.83 -1.23 -6.32
C LYS A 6 4.71 -2.44 -6.55
N GLN A 7 5.83 -2.51 -5.85
CA GLN A 7 6.76 -3.63 -5.97
C GLN A 7 6.08 -4.95 -5.57
N LEU A 8 5.43 -4.95 -4.41
CA LEU A 8 4.79 -6.16 -3.89
C LEU A 8 3.63 -6.59 -4.76
N ARG A 9 2.88 -5.63 -5.29
CA ARG A 9 1.79 -5.92 -6.23
C ARG A 9 2.32 -6.63 -7.47
N LYS A 10 3.40 -6.11 -8.05
CA LYS A 10 3.99 -6.70 -9.26
C LYS A 10 4.54 -8.09 -8.99
N GLU A 11 5.17 -8.28 -7.83
CA GLU A 11 5.67 -9.60 -7.43
C GLU A 11 4.55 -10.61 -7.29
N ALA A 12 3.36 -10.15 -6.89
CA ALA A 12 2.18 -11.00 -6.78
C ALA A 12 1.47 -11.22 -8.11
N GLY A 13 1.95 -10.60 -9.20
CA GLY A 13 1.35 -10.75 -10.51
C GLY A 13 0.05 -9.98 -10.70
N LEU A 14 -0.18 -8.94 -9.90
CA LEU A 14 -1.44 -8.19 -9.91
C LEU A 14 -1.28 -6.86 -10.64
N ARG A 15 -2.32 -6.50 -11.43
CA ARG A 15 -2.44 -5.17 -11.99
C ARG A 15 -3.01 -4.24 -10.93
N GLN A 16 -2.90 -2.93 -11.14
CA GLN A 16 -3.51 -1.96 -10.22
C GLN A 16 -5.00 -2.20 -10.05
N GLU A 17 -5.68 -2.50 -11.14
CA GLU A 17 -7.11 -2.78 -11.13
C GLU A 17 -7.43 -4.03 -10.30
N ASP A 18 -6.63 -5.06 -10.43
CA ASP A 18 -6.83 -6.29 -9.68
C ASP A 18 -6.70 -6.03 -8.18
N LEU A 19 -5.68 -5.29 -7.79
CA LEU A 19 -5.48 -4.97 -6.39
C LEU A 19 -6.61 -4.12 -5.85
N ALA A 20 -7.06 -3.13 -6.63
CA ALA A 20 -8.19 -2.28 -6.25
C ALA A 20 -9.44 -3.11 -5.98
N ASN A 21 -9.74 -4.05 -6.88
CA ASN A 21 -10.90 -4.92 -6.73
C ASN A 21 -10.81 -5.79 -5.48
N LEU A 22 -9.64 -6.35 -5.22
CA LEU A 22 -9.44 -7.20 -4.05
C LEU A 22 -9.59 -6.43 -2.74
N LEU A 23 -9.23 -5.16 -2.74
CA LEU A 23 -9.30 -4.32 -1.55
C LEU A 23 -10.60 -3.55 -1.42
N GLY A 24 -11.44 -3.60 -2.46
CA GLY A 24 -12.71 -2.87 -2.44
C GLY A 24 -12.57 -1.36 -2.58
N VAL A 25 -11.55 -0.90 -3.29
CA VAL A 25 -11.31 0.52 -3.55
C VAL A 25 -11.21 0.76 -5.04
N THR A 26 -11.12 2.03 -5.44
CA THR A 26 -10.94 2.37 -6.85
C THR A 26 -9.47 2.25 -7.26
N ARG A 27 -9.25 2.09 -8.56
CA ARG A 27 -7.90 2.08 -9.11
C ARG A 27 -7.16 3.38 -8.80
N GLN A 28 -7.89 4.51 -8.79
CA GLN A 28 -7.29 5.81 -8.46
C GLN A 28 -6.68 5.81 -7.06
N THR A 29 -7.31 5.14 -6.12
CA THR A 29 -6.78 5.02 -4.76
C THR A 29 -5.45 4.27 -4.78
N ILE A 30 -5.35 3.19 -5.54
CA ILE A 30 -4.10 2.43 -5.65
C ILE A 30 -3.00 3.28 -6.28
N ILE A 31 -3.33 4.00 -7.36
CA ILE A 31 -2.38 4.88 -8.02
C ILE A 31 -1.85 5.93 -7.04
N ALA A 32 -2.75 6.55 -6.29
CA ALA A 32 -2.36 7.58 -5.32
C ALA A 32 -1.45 7.02 -4.22
N ILE A 33 -1.76 5.83 -3.73
CA ILE A 33 -0.91 5.18 -2.72
C ILE A 33 0.47 4.90 -3.28
N GLU A 34 0.54 4.30 -4.47
CA GLU A 34 1.82 3.92 -5.08
C GLU A 34 2.70 5.12 -5.40
N ASN A 35 2.09 6.28 -5.62
CA ASN A 35 2.81 7.52 -5.92
C ASN A 35 3.08 8.38 -4.68
N ASP A 36 2.86 7.83 -3.49
CA ASP A 36 3.06 8.53 -2.21
C ASP A 36 2.22 9.80 -2.09
N LYS A 37 1.07 9.84 -2.76
CA LYS A 37 0.16 10.98 -2.73
C LYS A 37 -0.97 10.82 -1.72
N TYR A 38 -1.13 9.65 -1.16
CA TYR A 38 -2.23 9.33 -0.26
C TYR A 38 -1.79 8.25 0.72
N ASP A 39 -1.91 8.54 1.99
CA ASP A 39 -1.66 7.56 3.04
C ASP A 39 -2.94 6.77 3.26
N PRO A 40 -2.88 5.45 3.24
CA PRO A 40 -4.08 4.63 3.38
C PRO A 40 -4.69 4.76 4.78
N THR A 41 -6.00 4.52 4.85
CA THR A 41 -6.65 4.37 6.14
C THR A 41 -6.10 3.14 6.84
N LEU A 42 -6.29 3.07 8.16
CA LEU A 42 -5.87 1.90 8.90
C LEU A 42 -6.55 0.62 8.38
N GLU A 43 -7.84 0.72 8.05
CA GLU A 43 -8.56 -0.44 7.50
C GLU A 43 -7.89 -0.93 6.22
N LEU A 44 -7.57 -0.02 5.31
CA LEU A 44 -6.95 -0.39 4.04
C LEU A 44 -5.55 -0.97 4.26
N ALA A 45 -4.78 -0.39 5.17
CA ALA A 45 -3.46 -0.92 5.51
C ALA A 45 -3.55 -2.34 6.06
N MET A 46 -4.54 -2.60 6.90
CA MET A 46 -4.75 -3.94 7.46
C MET A 46 -5.16 -4.94 6.38
N LYS A 47 -6.00 -4.50 5.42
CA LYS A 47 -6.39 -5.35 4.30
C LYS A 47 -5.19 -5.70 3.42
N LEU A 48 -4.33 -4.72 3.16
CA LEU A 48 -3.10 -4.96 2.40
C LEU A 48 -2.18 -5.93 3.13
N SER A 49 -2.03 -5.76 4.43
CA SER A 49 -1.23 -6.64 5.26
C SER A 49 -1.73 -8.09 5.16
N ALA A 50 -3.03 -8.28 5.28
CA ALA A 50 -3.64 -9.61 5.19
C ALA A 50 -3.46 -10.22 3.79
N LEU A 51 -3.67 -9.41 2.75
CA LEU A 51 -3.57 -9.88 1.37
C LEU A 51 -2.16 -10.28 1.01
N LEU A 52 -1.19 -9.44 1.36
CA LEU A 52 0.21 -9.66 1.02
C LEU A 52 0.94 -10.55 2.01
N LYS A 53 0.31 -10.86 3.14
CA LYS A 53 0.89 -11.70 4.20
C LYS A 53 2.19 -11.11 4.74
N LEU A 54 2.18 -9.80 4.93
CA LEU A 54 3.30 -9.03 5.48
C LEU A 54 2.78 -8.10 6.57
N HIS A 55 3.63 -7.76 7.51
CA HIS A 55 3.29 -6.77 8.51
C HIS A 55 3.16 -5.38 7.85
N VAL A 56 2.34 -4.52 8.43
CA VAL A 56 2.13 -3.18 7.87
C VAL A 56 3.44 -2.43 7.72
N ASP A 57 4.35 -2.55 8.68
CA ASP A 57 5.63 -1.85 8.63
C ASP A 57 6.62 -2.46 7.63
N GLU A 58 6.27 -3.60 7.04
CA GLU A 58 7.02 -4.16 5.91
C GLU A 58 6.52 -3.62 4.57
N ILE A 59 5.34 -3.01 4.57
CA ILE A 59 4.70 -2.46 3.36
C ILE A 59 4.84 -0.94 3.33
N PHE A 60 4.60 -0.30 4.47
CA PHE A 60 4.66 1.16 4.63
C PHE A 60 5.72 1.52 5.64
N TYR A 61 6.38 2.65 5.43
CA TYR A 61 7.37 3.12 6.38
C TYR A 61 7.38 4.64 6.43
N LEU A 62 7.77 5.15 7.59
CA LEU A 62 7.79 6.57 7.86
C LEU A 62 9.05 7.19 7.24
N ASP A 63 8.95 8.47 6.87
CA ASP A 63 10.10 9.22 6.41
C ASP A 63 11.00 9.50 7.61
N GLN A 64 12.20 8.91 7.60
CA GLN A 64 13.07 8.97 8.76
C GLN A 64 13.42 10.40 9.18
N ASP A 65 13.63 11.26 8.22
CA ASP A 65 14.02 12.65 8.51
C ASP A 65 12.92 13.42 9.22
N LYS A 66 11.66 13.05 9.00
CA LYS A 66 10.50 13.75 9.56
C LYS A 66 9.94 13.05 10.79
N GLU A 67 10.15 11.76 10.89
CA GLU A 67 9.51 10.93 11.92
C GLU A 67 10.46 10.58 13.07
N LYS A 68 11.66 11.08 13.00
CA LYS A 68 12.66 10.81 14.02
C LYS A 68 12.29 11.52 15.31
N LEU A 69 12.26 10.80 16.39
CA LEU A 69 11.93 11.32 17.71
C LEU A 69 13.18 11.76 18.45
#